data_4e0690e6c5d1300d6593faf093bfae94
#
_entry.id   4e0690e6c5d1300d6593faf093bfae94
#
_cell.length_a   1.000
_cell.length_b   1.000
_cell.length_c   1.000
_cell.angle_alpha   90.00
_cell.angle_beta   90.00
_cell.angle_gamma   90.00
#
_symmetry.space_group_name_H-M   'P 1'
#
loop_
_entity.id
_entity.type
_entity.pdbx_description
1 polymer ?
#
loop_
_entity_poly.entity_id
_entity_poly.type
_entity_poly.pdbx_seq_one_letter_code
_entity_poly.pdbx_strand_id
1 'polypeptide(L)'
;MRHYEVVFLVHPDQSEQVPGMIERYTQLMADNDGKVHRMEDWGRRQLSYPINKIHKAHYVLMNVECGSETLEELSTLFRFNDAVLRNLVIKCNEAITEESLILKGEREVKERKARAEAKRKLEEAAAPAPVEAADAAPAQAEVDMLSEEEPIGNEDIEEIAGETAAEDDATLDGDREE
;
A
#
# COMPACT_ATOMS: atom_id res chain seq x y z
N MET A 1 -5.48 12.29 -32.89
CA MET A 1 -5.20 11.50 -31.70
C MET A 1 -4.86 12.40 -30.55
N ARG A 2 -5.11 12.00 -29.29
CA ARG A 2 -4.85 12.77 -28.08
C ARG A 2 -4.25 11.86 -27.03
N HIS A 3 -3.46 12.41 -26.14
CA HIS A 3 -2.84 11.65 -25.06
C HIS A 3 -3.73 11.68 -23.81
N TYR A 4 -3.89 10.52 -23.20
CA TYR A 4 -4.67 10.36 -21.98
C TYR A 4 -3.91 9.50 -20.99
N GLU A 5 -4.02 9.88 -19.72
CA GLU A 5 -3.63 9.06 -18.60
C GLU A 5 -4.89 8.43 -18.01
N VAL A 6 -4.91 7.12 -17.93
CA VAL A 6 -6.05 6.34 -17.47
C VAL A 6 -5.60 5.54 -16.26
N VAL A 7 -6.26 5.77 -15.12
CA VAL A 7 -6.06 4.98 -13.91
C VAL A 7 -7.35 4.25 -13.60
N PHE A 8 -7.27 2.95 -13.38
CA PHE A 8 -8.44 2.19 -12.94
C PHE A 8 -8.13 1.30 -11.75
N LEU A 9 -9.15 1.11 -10.95
CA LEU A 9 -9.11 0.35 -9.70
C LEU A 9 -9.90 -0.93 -9.88
N VAL A 10 -9.25 -2.07 -9.67
CA VAL A 10 -9.88 -3.39 -9.76
C VAL A 10 -10.13 -3.94 -8.36
N HIS A 11 -11.22 -4.68 -8.21
CA HIS A 11 -11.57 -5.37 -6.98
C HIS A 11 -10.42 -6.30 -6.53
N PRO A 12 -10.02 -6.32 -5.26
CA PRO A 12 -8.86 -7.07 -4.80
C PRO A 12 -8.99 -8.58 -5.02
N ASP A 13 -10.21 -9.13 -4.99
CA ASP A 13 -10.47 -10.55 -5.23
C ASP A 13 -10.35 -10.93 -6.71
N GLN A 14 -10.43 -9.95 -7.60
CA GLN A 14 -10.31 -10.15 -9.05
C GLN A 14 -8.94 -9.71 -9.59
N SER A 15 -7.95 -9.54 -8.72
CA SER A 15 -6.57 -9.16 -9.11
C SER A 15 -5.95 -10.12 -10.12
N GLU A 16 -6.35 -11.38 -10.13
CA GLU A 16 -5.86 -12.39 -11.09
C GLU A 16 -6.35 -12.13 -12.52
N GLN A 17 -7.44 -11.41 -12.69
CA GLN A 17 -8.00 -11.07 -14.00
C GLN A 17 -7.33 -9.83 -14.62
N VAL A 18 -6.56 -9.07 -13.83
CA VAL A 18 -5.93 -7.82 -14.26
C VAL A 18 -5.09 -7.98 -15.54
N PRO A 19 -4.22 -8.99 -15.68
CA PRO A 19 -3.45 -9.17 -16.91
C PRO A 19 -4.34 -9.33 -18.16
N GLY A 20 -5.39 -10.14 -18.07
CA GLY A 20 -6.34 -10.33 -19.18
C GLY A 20 -7.17 -9.08 -19.49
N MET A 21 -7.47 -8.25 -18.48
CA MET A 21 -8.11 -6.96 -18.69
C MET A 21 -7.18 -5.98 -19.41
N ILE A 22 -5.92 -5.94 -19.03
CA ILE A 22 -4.89 -5.12 -19.68
C ILE A 22 -4.73 -5.50 -21.14
N GLU A 23 -4.60 -6.80 -21.43
CA GLU A 23 -4.51 -7.30 -22.81
C GLU A 23 -5.71 -6.88 -23.64
N ARG A 24 -6.93 -7.03 -23.11
CA ARG A 24 -8.16 -6.62 -23.78
C ARG A 24 -8.18 -5.11 -24.09
N TYR A 25 -7.79 -4.28 -23.13
CA TYR A 25 -7.77 -2.83 -23.34
C TYR A 25 -6.66 -2.39 -24.32
N THR A 26 -5.51 -3.07 -24.26
CA THR A 26 -4.41 -2.84 -25.24
C THR A 26 -4.84 -3.24 -26.63
N GLN A 27 -5.56 -4.35 -26.80
CA GLN A 27 -6.10 -4.79 -28.06
C GLN A 27 -7.13 -3.78 -28.61
N LEU A 28 -8.03 -3.28 -27.76
CA LEU A 28 -8.97 -2.23 -28.16
C LEU A 28 -8.26 -0.99 -28.68
N MET A 29 -7.15 -0.58 -28.06
CA MET A 29 -6.35 0.55 -28.54
C MET A 29 -5.74 0.24 -29.92
N ALA A 30 -5.17 -0.96 -30.08
CA ALA A 30 -4.56 -1.38 -31.35
C ALA A 30 -5.56 -1.47 -32.49
N ASP A 31 -6.77 -1.97 -32.23
CA ASP A 31 -7.84 -2.12 -33.25
C ASP A 31 -8.35 -0.76 -33.76
N ASN A 32 -8.22 0.28 -32.97
CA ASN A 32 -8.66 1.65 -33.27
C ASN A 32 -7.49 2.62 -33.57
N ASP A 33 -6.38 2.12 -34.08
CA ASP A 33 -5.17 2.90 -34.42
C ASP A 33 -4.58 3.68 -33.22
N GLY A 34 -4.98 3.31 -32.00
CA GLY A 34 -4.43 3.89 -30.77
C GLY A 34 -3.12 3.24 -30.37
N LYS A 35 -2.41 3.89 -29.45
CA LYS A 35 -1.13 3.41 -28.93
C LYS A 35 -1.05 3.49 -27.41
N VAL A 36 -0.56 2.45 -26.78
CA VAL A 36 -0.20 2.45 -25.36
C VAL A 36 1.27 2.81 -25.22
N HIS A 37 1.55 3.97 -24.59
CA HIS A 37 2.92 4.47 -24.39
C HIS A 37 3.54 3.93 -23.11
N ARG A 38 2.74 3.84 -22.05
CA ARG A 38 3.17 3.35 -20.75
C ARG A 38 2.05 2.55 -20.11
N MET A 39 2.42 1.47 -19.45
CA MET A 39 1.52 0.69 -18.64
C MET A 39 2.24 0.28 -17.36
N GLU A 40 1.62 0.50 -16.22
CA GLU A 40 2.15 0.17 -14.92
C GLU A 40 1.09 -0.53 -14.08
N ASP A 41 1.45 -1.67 -13.54
CA ASP A 41 0.70 -2.37 -12.51
C ASP A 41 1.29 -2.03 -11.14
N TRP A 42 0.53 -1.27 -10.34
CA TRP A 42 0.95 -0.88 -9.00
C TRP A 42 0.54 -1.89 -7.93
N GLY A 43 -0.13 -2.96 -8.34
CA GLY A 43 -0.60 -4.01 -7.44
C GLY A 43 -1.69 -3.56 -6.47
N ARG A 44 -1.89 -4.37 -5.43
CA ARG A 44 -2.91 -4.11 -4.39
C ARG A 44 -2.42 -3.05 -3.39
N ARG A 45 -3.12 -1.93 -3.33
CA ARG A 45 -2.81 -0.79 -2.45
C ARG A 45 -4.02 -0.43 -1.60
N GLN A 46 -3.76 0.19 -0.45
CA GLN A 46 -4.81 0.69 0.41
C GLN A 46 -5.44 1.95 -0.19
N LEU A 47 -6.77 2.01 -0.13
CA LEU A 47 -7.55 3.18 -0.52
C LEU A 47 -7.52 4.24 0.59
N SER A 48 -7.57 5.52 0.22
CA SER A 48 -7.68 6.63 1.19
C SER A 48 -9.02 6.64 1.91
N TYR A 49 -10.05 6.11 1.27
CA TYR A 49 -11.38 5.92 1.83
C TYR A 49 -12.01 4.64 1.25
N PRO A 50 -12.92 3.98 1.98
CA PRO A 50 -13.51 2.74 1.50
C PRO A 50 -14.46 3.01 0.32
N ILE A 51 -14.42 2.13 -0.68
CA ILE A 51 -15.37 2.08 -1.80
C ILE A 51 -16.15 0.77 -1.67
N ASN A 52 -17.48 0.83 -1.58
CA ASN A 52 -18.33 -0.36 -1.39
C ASN A 52 -17.86 -1.27 -0.22
N LYS A 53 -17.44 -0.67 0.91
CA LYS A 53 -16.87 -1.35 2.08
C LYS A 53 -15.51 -2.03 1.84
N ILE A 54 -14.87 -1.79 0.69
CA ILE A 54 -13.57 -2.33 0.33
C ILE A 54 -12.50 -1.28 0.69
N HIS A 55 -11.45 -1.69 1.40
CA HIS A 55 -10.36 -0.83 1.87
C HIS A 55 -9.09 -0.92 1.02
N LYS A 56 -9.01 -1.89 0.10
CA LYS A 56 -7.87 -2.11 -0.80
C LYS A 56 -8.37 -2.31 -2.22
N ALA A 57 -7.60 -1.87 -3.21
CA ALA A 57 -7.87 -2.11 -4.61
C ALA A 57 -6.58 -2.41 -5.36
N HIS A 58 -6.69 -3.06 -6.50
CA HIS A 58 -5.59 -3.26 -7.42
C HIS A 58 -5.56 -2.06 -8.38
N TYR A 59 -4.45 -1.34 -8.43
CA TYR A 59 -4.28 -0.13 -9.21
C TYR A 59 -3.54 -0.43 -10.51
N VAL A 60 -4.05 0.06 -11.62
CA VAL A 60 -3.38 0.01 -12.91
C VAL A 60 -3.39 1.40 -13.55
N LEU A 61 -2.24 1.80 -14.07
CA LEU A 61 -2.05 3.04 -14.81
C LEU A 61 -1.73 2.72 -16.26
N MET A 62 -2.38 3.40 -17.19
CA MET A 62 -2.10 3.32 -18.61
C MET A 62 -2.01 4.74 -19.20
N ASN A 63 -0.95 5.02 -19.95
CA ASN A 63 -0.89 6.20 -20.80
C ASN A 63 -1.12 5.79 -22.24
N VAL A 64 -2.19 6.31 -22.80
CA VAL A 64 -2.68 5.93 -24.12
C VAL A 64 -2.80 7.14 -25.05
N GLU A 65 -2.58 6.90 -26.31
CA GLU A 65 -2.89 7.85 -27.37
C GLU A 65 -4.00 7.27 -28.22
N CYS A 66 -5.15 7.95 -28.27
CA CYS A 66 -6.31 7.45 -29.00
C CYS A 66 -7.25 8.56 -29.47
N GLY A 67 -8.25 8.19 -30.27
CA GLY A 67 -9.37 9.05 -30.64
C GLY A 67 -10.38 9.21 -29.49
N SER A 68 -11.31 10.12 -29.65
CA SER A 68 -12.42 10.31 -28.68
C SER A 68 -13.37 9.11 -28.65
N GLU A 69 -13.62 8.50 -29.79
CA GLU A 69 -14.51 7.33 -29.92
C GLU A 69 -13.95 6.13 -29.15
N THR A 70 -12.66 5.82 -29.35
CA THR A 70 -11.98 4.75 -28.63
C THR A 70 -11.97 4.98 -27.11
N LEU A 71 -11.82 6.25 -26.69
CA LEU A 71 -11.86 6.59 -25.27
C LEU A 71 -13.27 6.38 -24.67
N GLU A 72 -14.31 6.71 -25.42
CA GLU A 72 -15.69 6.47 -25.01
C GLU A 72 -16.01 4.97 -24.91
N GLU A 73 -15.52 4.19 -25.86
CA GLU A 73 -15.59 2.72 -25.81
C GLU A 73 -14.89 2.16 -24.57
N LEU A 74 -13.66 2.61 -24.32
CA LEU A 74 -12.91 2.20 -23.11
C LEU A 74 -13.66 2.55 -21.83
N SER A 75 -14.20 3.78 -21.75
CA SER A 75 -15.00 4.25 -20.61
C SER A 75 -16.25 3.41 -20.41
N THR A 76 -16.88 3.02 -21.51
CA THR A 76 -18.04 2.13 -21.52
C THR A 76 -17.68 0.73 -21.01
N LEU A 77 -16.56 0.18 -21.45
CA LEU A 77 -16.05 -1.11 -20.94
C LEU A 77 -15.77 -1.06 -19.43
N PHE A 78 -15.19 0.03 -18.93
CA PHE A 78 -14.99 0.20 -17.47
C PHE A 78 -16.32 0.25 -16.72
N ARG A 79 -17.31 0.92 -17.26
CA ARG A 79 -18.63 1.06 -16.62
C ARG A 79 -19.39 -0.26 -16.51
N PHE A 80 -19.26 -1.13 -17.52
CA PHE A 80 -19.96 -2.41 -17.55
C PHE A 80 -19.14 -3.57 -16.98
N ASN A 81 -17.92 -3.33 -16.55
CA ASN A 81 -17.10 -4.35 -15.93
C ASN A 81 -17.21 -4.29 -14.41
N ASP A 82 -17.87 -5.27 -13.82
CA ASP A 82 -18.07 -5.39 -12.37
C ASP A 82 -16.77 -5.51 -11.58
N ALA A 83 -15.67 -5.90 -12.24
CA ALA A 83 -14.35 -5.95 -11.62
C ALA A 83 -13.78 -4.56 -11.35
N VAL A 84 -14.19 -3.54 -12.12
CA VAL A 84 -13.67 -2.17 -12.01
C VAL A 84 -14.48 -1.39 -10.99
N LEU A 85 -13.85 -1.05 -9.87
CA LEU A 85 -14.48 -0.24 -8.80
C LEU A 85 -14.61 1.22 -9.21
N ARG A 86 -13.58 1.76 -9.86
CA ARG A 86 -13.50 3.16 -10.28
C ARG A 86 -12.45 3.34 -11.37
N ASN A 87 -12.66 4.33 -12.22
CA ASN A 87 -11.69 4.77 -13.20
C ASN A 87 -11.54 6.29 -13.19
N LEU A 88 -10.38 6.77 -13.61
CA LEU A 88 -10.06 8.17 -13.79
C LEU A 88 -9.35 8.33 -15.14
N VAL A 89 -9.80 9.28 -15.95
CA VAL A 89 -9.21 9.62 -17.24
C VAL A 89 -8.80 11.08 -17.22
N ILE A 90 -7.53 11.34 -17.46
CA ILE A 90 -6.96 12.69 -17.50
C ILE A 90 -6.37 12.91 -18.90
N LYS A 91 -6.69 14.03 -19.52
CA LYS A 91 -6.09 14.42 -20.79
C LYS A 91 -4.70 14.99 -20.55
N CYS A 92 -3.70 14.46 -21.26
CA CYS A 92 -2.33 14.95 -21.25
C CYS A 92 -2.00 15.73 -22.51
N ASN A 93 -1.01 16.61 -22.44
CA ASN A 93 -0.55 17.36 -23.61
C ASN A 93 0.47 16.58 -24.43
N GLU A 94 1.23 15.70 -23.77
CA GLU A 94 2.34 14.94 -24.35
C GLU A 94 2.25 13.47 -23.98
N ALA A 95 2.93 12.63 -24.76
CA ALA A 95 3.08 11.21 -24.45
C ALA A 95 4.02 11.03 -23.23
N ILE A 96 3.50 10.47 -22.16
CA ILE A 96 4.30 10.17 -20.97
C ILE A 96 4.78 8.72 -21.07
N THR A 97 6.09 8.56 -21.20
CA THR A 97 6.76 7.25 -21.28
C THR A 97 7.63 6.95 -20.06
N GLU A 98 7.92 7.97 -19.24
CA GLU A 98 8.75 7.83 -18.06
C GLU A 98 8.03 7.04 -16.96
N GLU A 99 8.81 6.29 -16.19
CA GLU A 99 8.32 5.56 -15.02
C GLU A 99 7.74 6.51 -13.97
N SER A 100 6.61 6.14 -13.36
CA SER A 100 5.95 6.95 -12.34
C SER A 100 6.80 7.06 -11.06
N LEU A 101 6.57 8.13 -10.30
CA LEU A 101 7.22 8.33 -9.00
C LEU A 101 6.91 7.20 -8.02
N ILE A 102 5.74 6.57 -8.15
CA ILE A 102 5.32 5.45 -7.31
C ILE A 102 6.20 4.23 -7.59
N LEU A 103 6.35 3.86 -8.85
CA LEU A 103 7.16 2.71 -9.24
C LEU A 103 8.66 2.93 -8.97
N LYS A 104 9.15 4.15 -9.23
CA LYS A 104 10.52 4.55 -8.86
C LYS A 104 10.76 4.37 -7.36
N GLY A 105 9.85 4.87 -6.52
CA GLY A 105 9.94 4.73 -5.07
C GLY A 105 9.88 3.27 -4.60
N GLU A 106 9.02 2.45 -5.17
CA GLU A 106 8.94 1.02 -4.85
C GLU A 106 10.22 0.28 -5.25
N ARG A 107 10.78 0.59 -6.41
CA ARG A 107 12.05 0.00 -6.87
C ARG A 107 13.19 0.35 -5.93
N GLU A 108 13.33 1.61 -5.54
CA GLU A 108 14.36 2.05 -4.59
C GLU A 108 14.23 1.37 -3.23
N VAL A 109 13.00 1.24 -2.71
CA VAL A 109 12.74 0.53 -1.45
C VAL A 109 13.09 -0.95 -1.59
N LYS A 110 12.75 -1.58 -2.70
CA LYS A 110 13.06 -2.99 -2.96
C LYS A 110 14.57 -3.23 -3.08
N GLU A 111 15.28 -2.37 -3.81
CA GLU A 111 16.74 -2.42 -3.94
C GLU A 111 17.44 -2.22 -2.59
N ARG A 112 16.98 -1.25 -1.79
CA ARG A 112 17.50 -1.01 -0.44
C ARG A 112 17.30 -2.21 0.49
N LYS A 113 16.11 -2.85 0.43
CA LYS A 113 15.83 -4.08 1.19
C LYS A 113 16.70 -5.23 0.72
N ALA A 114 16.83 -5.46 -0.58
CA ALA A 114 17.68 -6.51 -1.14
C ALA A 114 19.13 -6.33 -0.76
N ARG A 115 19.65 -5.08 -0.81
CA ARG A 115 21.01 -4.76 -0.39
C ARG A 115 21.24 -4.96 1.11
N ALA A 116 20.27 -4.60 1.95
CA ALA A 116 20.32 -4.82 3.40
C ALA A 116 20.30 -6.32 3.74
N GLU A 117 19.48 -7.10 3.05
CA GLU A 117 19.40 -8.55 3.22
C GLU A 117 20.65 -9.26 2.77
N ALA A 118 21.22 -8.85 1.62
CA ALA A 118 22.49 -9.36 1.14
C ALA A 118 23.63 -9.06 2.11
N LYS A 119 23.67 -7.84 2.68
CA LYS A 119 24.65 -7.47 3.71
C LYS A 119 24.50 -8.34 4.97
N ARG A 120 23.26 -8.56 5.43
CA ARG A 120 22.99 -9.40 6.61
C ARG A 120 23.42 -10.86 6.38
N LYS A 121 23.16 -11.42 5.20
CA LYS A 121 23.61 -12.78 4.85
C LYS A 121 25.13 -12.89 4.80
N LEU A 122 25.81 -11.86 4.31
CA LEU A 122 27.27 -11.82 4.27
C LEU A 122 27.87 -11.75 5.69
N GLU A 123 27.26 -10.97 6.57
CA GLU A 123 27.67 -10.79 7.96
C GLU A 123 27.40 -12.06 8.78
N GLU A 124 26.27 -12.76 8.53
CA GLU A 124 25.92 -14.05 9.13
C GLU A 124 26.87 -15.17 8.64
N ALA A 125 27.28 -15.15 7.37
CA ALA A 125 28.24 -16.10 6.83
C ALA A 125 29.69 -15.83 7.29
N ALA A 126 30.00 -14.61 7.74
CA ALA A 126 31.29 -14.21 8.29
C ALA A 126 31.40 -14.35 9.81
N ALA A 127 30.29 -14.68 10.51
CA ALA A 127 30.31 -14.94 11.94
C ALA A 127 31.10 -16.22 12.21
N PRO A 128 32.15 -16.21 13.06
CA PRO A 128 32.87 -17.43 13.42
C PRO A 128 31.94 -18.38 14.18
N ALA A 129 31.98 -19.65 13.79
CA ALA A 129 31.25 -20.72 14.45
C ALA A 129 31.52 -20.70 15.97
N PRO A 130 30.50 -20.98 16.80
CA PRO A 130 30.70 -21.10 18.25
C PRO A 130 31.72 -22.21 18.48
N VAL A 131 32.87 -21.87 19.04
CA VAL A 131 33.82 -22.84 19.55
C VAL A 131 33.16 -23.54 20.73
N GLU A 132 32.78 -24.78 20.53
CA GLU A 132 32.50 -25.72 21.66
C GLU A 132 33.74 -25.82 22.52
N ALA A 133 33.70 -25.18 23.68
CA ALA A 133 34.65 -25.43 24.74
C ALA A 133 34.25 -26.73 25.44
N ALA A 134 34.96 -27.80 25.08
CA ALA A 134 34.92 -29.05 25.82
C ALA A 134 35.54 -28.88 27.19
N ASP A 135 34.74 -29.28 28.18
CA ASP A 135 35.08 -30.03 29.39
C ASP A 135 36.43 -29.79 30.11
N ALA A 136 36.33 -29.20 31.27
CA ALA A 136 37.09 -29.59 32.48
C ALA A 136 36.48 -28.98 33.75
N ALA A 137 35.79 -29.78 34.54
CA ALA A 137 35.62 -29.60 35.99
C ALA A 137 36.71 -30.42 36.69
N PRO A 138 36.98 -30.37 38.03
CA PRO A 138 36.41 -29.55 39.09
C PRO A 138 37.46 -28.97 40.06
N ALA A 139 37.10 -28.09 40.96
CA ALA A 139 37.48 -28.14 42.37
C ALA A 139 36.84 -27.04 43.22
N GLN A 140 36.33 -27.49 44.32
CA GLN A 140 35.62 -26.82 45.39
C GLN A 140 36.47 -25.75 46.12
N ALA A 141 35.81 -24.67 46.53
CA ALA A 141 36.06 -24.08 47.86
C ALA A 141 34.89 -23.14 48.20
N GLU A 142 34.23 -23.50 49.28
CA GLU A 142 33.30 -22.72 50.09
C GLU A 142 33.95 -21.43 50.59
N VAL A 143 33.15 -20.39 50.75
CA VAL A 143 32.91 -19.55 51.96
C VAL A 143 31.90 -18.46 51.55
N ASP A 144 30.72 -18.55 51.98
CA ASP A 144 30.01 -17.95 53.09
C ASP A 144 30.07 -16.41 53.22
N MET A 145 28.89 -15.91 53.48
CA MET A 145 28.45 -14.67 54.14
C MET A 145 27.93 -13.48 53.31
N LEU A 146 26.58 -13.44 53.36
CA LEU A 146 25.74 -12.34 53.88
C LEU A 146 25.86 -10.92 53.24
N SER A 147 24.80 -10.53 52.66
CA SER A 147 23.81 -9.47 53.03
C SER A 147 22.95 -9.13 51.83
N GLU A 148 21.70 -9.46 51.87
CA GLU A 148 20.57 -8.57 52.18
C GLU A 148 20.68 -7.19 51.52
N GLU A 149 19.85 -6.99 50.49
CA GLU A 149 18.83 -5.95 50.50
C GLU A 149 17.84 -6.16 49.34
N GLU A 150 16.61 -6.12 49.72
CA GLU A 150 15.36 -6.33 49.05
C GLU A 150 14.99 -5.23 48.03
N PRO A 151 13.92 -5.41 47.24
CA PRO A 151 13.61 -4.69 46.00
C PRO A 151 12.75 -3.44 46.25
N ILE A 152 12.93 -2.46 45.44
CA ILE A 152 12.00 -1.33 45.32
C ILE A 152 11.26 -1.57 44.03
N GLY A 153 10.02 -1.98 43.99
CA GLY A 153 8.85 -1.18 44.31
C GLY A 153 8.27 -0.68 43.02
N ASN A 154 7.42 -1.53 42.33
CA ASN A 154 6.41 -1.06 41.41
C ASN A 154 5.37 -0.29 42.20
N GLU A 155 5.11 0.93 41.89
CA GLU A 155 3.83 1.59 42.15
C GLU A 155 3.50 2.52 41.01
N ASP A 156 2.49 2.16 40.26
CA ASP A 156 1.23 2.84 40.06
C ASP A 156 1.30 4.29 39.54
N ILE A 157 0.89 4.44 38.30
CA ILE A 157 0.15 5.62 37.93
C ILE A 157 -1.17 5.17 37.32
N GLU A 158 -2.14 5.08 38.22
CA GLU A 158 -3.56 5.08 37.90
C GLU A 158 -3.99 6.42 37.28
N GLU A 159 -4.83 6.31 36.26
CA GLU A 159 -6.13 6.93 36.16
C GLU A 159 -6.24 8.45 36.37
N ILE A 160 -6.43 9.16 35.29
CA ILE A 160 -7.25 10.36 35.35
C ILE A 160 -8.37 10.23 34.32
N ALA A 161 -9.48 9.66 34.82
CA ALA A 161 -10.81 9.91 34.28
C ALA A 161 -11.20 11.35 34.65
N GLY A 162 -11.55 12.15 33.68
CA GLY A 162 -12.05 13.51 33.82
C GLY A 162 -13.29 13.67 32.95
N GLU A 163 -14.37 13.31 33.53
CA GLU A 163 -15.76 13.59 33.20
C GLU A 163 -16.02 15.12 33.22
N THR A 164 -16.58 15.68 32.15
CA THR A 164 -17.47 16.83 32.26
C THR A 164 -18.58 16.73 31.25
N ALA A 165 -19.74 16.40 31.76
CA ALA A 165 -21.03 16.66 31.17
C ALA A 165 -21.40 18.13 31.34
N ALA A 166 -22.15 18.69 30.39
CA ALA A 166 -23.20 19.71 30.47
C ALA A 166 -23.61 20.03 29.03
N GLU A 167 -24.76 19.57 28.53
CA GLU A 167 -26.01 20.32 28.55
C GLU A 167 -25.88 21.75 28.02
N ASP A 168 -26.42 21.98 26.81
CA ASP A 168 -27.43 23.05 26.69
C ASP A 168 -28.32 22.80 25.44
N ASP A 169 -29.56 22.74 25.75
CA ASP A 169 -30.79 22.77 25.01
C ASP A 169 -30.99 24.18 24.42
N ALA A 170 -31.31 24.29 23.12
CA ALA A 170 -32.07 25.43 22.61
C ALA A 170 -32.81 25.04 21.32
N THR A 171 -34.03 24.69 21.49
CA THR A 171 -35.12 24.82 20.54
C THR A 171 -35.21 26.24 19.98
N LEU A 172 -35.34 26.34 18.67
CA LEU A 172 -36.09 27.44 18.05
C LEU A 172 -36.80 26.97 16.79
N ASP A 173 -38.07 26.82 16.99
CA ASP A 173 -39.16 26.91 16.06
C ASP A 173 -39.08 28.13 15.15
N GLY A 174 -39.47 28.05 13.93
CA GLY A 174 -39.57 29.16 12.99
C GLY A 174 -40.23 28.80 11.69
N ASP A 175 -41.52 28.53 11.74
CA ASP A 175 -42.46 28.68 10.64
C ASP A 175 -42.19 29.92 9.78
N ARG A 176 -42.19 29.81 8.47
CA ARG A 176 -42.95 30.72 7.57
C ARG A 176 -42.90 30.30 6.11
N GLU A 177 -44.03 29.90 5.65
CA GLU A 177 -44.73 30.18 4.39
C GLU A 177 -44.13 31.31 3.53
N GLU A 178 -43.90 31.06 2.26
CA GLU A 178 -44.59 31.48 1.03
C GLU A 178 -44.03 30.76 -0.17
#